data_e4a0016ce0b59945b5ef21737fcd70e5
#
_entry.id   e4a0016ce0b59945b5ef21737fcd70e5
#
_cell.length_a   1.000
_cell.length_b   1.000
_cell.length_c   1.000
_cell.angle_alpha   90.00
_cell.angle_beta   90.00
_cell.angle_gamma   90.00
#
_symmetry.space_group_name_H-M   'P 1'
#
loop_
_entity.id
_entity.type
_entity.pdbx_description
1 polymer ?
#
loop_
_entity_poly.entity_id
_entity_poly.type
_entity_poly.pdbx_seq_one_letter_code
_entity_poly.pdbx_strand_id
1 'polypeptide(L)' 'MEPKNMKTEWAEGFMISVTVRNQEVTISANKEGLLSLAGQLMALAEEVPGDHLHYDEYNSLESGSAEMIIERVK' A
#
# COMPACT_ATOMS: atom_id res chain seq x y z
N MET A 1 10.21 16.96 8.91
CA MET A 1 9.80 17.48 8.01
C MET A 1 8.76 16.76 7.39
N GLU A 2 8.11 17.34 6.70
CA GLU A 2 7.16 16.79 6.10
C GLU A 2 7.51 15.86 5.13
N PRO A 3 6.95 14.91 5.04
CA PRO A 3 7.31 13.93 4.11
C PRO A 3 7.22 14.55 2.83
N LYS A 4 8.05 14.13 1.98
CA LYS A 4 8.15 14.63 0.81
C LYS A 4 6.98 14.55 0.05
N ASN A 5 5.93 14.56 0.44
CA ASN A 5 4.82 14.54 -0.38
C ASN A 5 4.62 13.28 -1.10
N MET A 6 5.03 12.19 -0.50
CA MET A 6 4.74 10.91 -1.08
C MET A 6 3.24 10.75 -0.95
N LYS A 7 2.53 10.76 -2.05
CA LYS A 7 1.11 10.68 -2.01
C LYS A 7 0.56 9.30 -2.00
N THR A 8 -0.43 9.05 -1.16
CA THR A 8 -1.08 7.77 -1.13
C THR A 8 -2.46 7.96 -1.72
N GLU A 9 -2.48 8.32 -3.00
CA GLU A 9 -3.74 8.57 -3.67
C GLU A 9 -4.38 7.27 -4.12
N TRP A 10 -5.68 7.21 -4.03
CA TRP A 10 -6.42 6.03 -4.43
C TRP A 10 -7.44 6.41 -5.50
N ALA A 11 -7.48 5.61 -6.56
CA ALA A 11 -8.44 5.84 -7.63
C ALA A 11 -9.83 5.55 -7.10
N GLU A 12 -10.81 6.24 -7.61
CA GLU A 12 -12.15 6.09 -7.14
C GLU A 12 -12.62 4.67 -7.37
N GLY A 13 -13.27 4.08 -6.38
CA GLY A 13 -13.77 2.72 -6.50
C GLY A 13 -12.75 1.65 -6.20
N PHE A 14 -11.58 2.02 -5.72
CA PHE A 14 -10.55 1.01 -5.45
C PHE A 14 -10.99 0.06 -4.34
N MET A 15 -10.50 -1.17 -4.45
CA MET A 15 -10.68 -2.16 -3.40
C MET A 15 -9.40 -2.94 -3.30
N ILE A 16 -8.94 -3.18 -2.08
CA ILE A 16 -7.71 -3.93 -1.88
C ILE A 16 -7.79 -4.63 -0.52
N SER A 17 -7.42 -5.88 -0.49
CA SER A 17 -7.38 -6.63 0.76
C SER A 17 -6.08 -7.41 0.84
N VAL A 18 -5.66 -7.70 2.05
CA VAL A 18 -4.43 -8.43 2.31
C VAL A 18 -4.75 -9.57 3.26
N THR A 19 -4.40 -10.78 2.89
CA THR A 19 -4.61 -11.92 3.77
C THR A 19 -3.31 -12.69 3.89
N VAL A 20 -3.10 -13.28 5.06
CA VAL A 20 -1.92 -14.07 5.32
C VAL A 20 -2.40 -15.43 5.79
N ARG A 21 -1.92 -16.49 5.15
CA ARG A 21 -2.32 -17.84 5.53
C ARG A 21 -1.15 -18.77 5.27
N ASN A 22 -0.73 -19.48 6.30
CA ASN A 22 0.37 -20.41 6.15
C ASN A 22 1.60 -19.76 5.54
N GLN A 23 1.92 -18.55 6.00
CA GLN A 23 3.08 -17.81 5.54
C GLN A 23 2.95 -17.31 4.11
N GLU A 24 1.78 -17.43 3.53
CA GLU A 24 1.57 -16.94 2.20
C GLU A 24 0.78 -15.64 2.27
N VAL A 25 1.26 -14.60 1.60
CA VAL A 25 0.61 -13.31 1.61
C VAL A 25 -0.10 -13.13 0.29
N THR A 26 -1.40 -12.83 0.34
CA THR A 26 -2.16 -12.59 -0.86
C THR A 26 -2.70 -11.18 -0.81
N ILE A 27 -2.44 -10.42 -1.86
CA ILE A 27 -2.99 -9.09 -2.00
C ILE A 27 -4.01 -9.16 -3.13
N SER A 28 -5.27 -8.95 -2.79
CA SER A 28 -6.35 -9.03 -3.78
C SER A 28 -6.90 -7.64 -4.00
N ALA A 29 -6.95 -7.21 -5.22
CA ALA A 29 -7.38 -5.86 -5.52
C ALA A 29 -8.04 -5.78 -6.88
N ASN A 30 -8.93 -4.82 -7.03
CA ASN A 30 -9.51 -4.61 -8.35
C ASN A 30 -8.55 -3.75 -9.16
N LYS A 31 -8.92 -3.43 -10.39
CA LYS A 31 -8.04 -2.67 -11.27
C LYS A 31 -7.65 -1.35 -10.64
N GLU A 32 -8.62 -0.63 -10.07
CA GLU A 32 -8.35 0.66 -9.47
C GLU A 32 -7.40 0.52 -8.28
N GLY A 33 -7.56 -0.54 -7.50
CA GLY A 33 -6.67 -0.78 -6.37
C GLY A 33 -5.27 -1.10 -6.83
N LEU A 34 -5.14 -1.93 -7.88
CA LEU A 34 -3.82 -2.29 -8.37
C LEU A 34 -3.10 -1.09 -8.96
N LEU A 35 -3.82 -0.26 -9.72
CA LEU A 35 -3.18 0.91 -10.32
C LEU A 35 -2.77 1.91 -9.26
N SER A 36 -3.60 2.09 -8.23
CA SER A 36 -3.28 3.01 -7.15
C SER A 36 -2.04 2.52 -6.40
N LEU A 37 -1.99 1.22 -6.10
CA LEU A 37 -0.86 0.68 -5.38
C LEU A 37 0.41 0.80 -6.22
N ALA A 38 0.31 0.55 -7.52
CA ALA A 38 1.46 0.68 -8.39
C ALA A 38 2.04 2.10 -8.36
N GLY A 39 1.15 3.09 -8.40
CA GLY A 39 1.61 4.47 -8.37
C GLY A 39 2.28 4.81 -7.04
N GLN A 40 1.74 4.28 -5.96
CA GLN A 40 2.32 4.53 -4.65
C GLN A 40 3.68 3.86 -4.51
N LEU A 41 3.83 2.66 -5.09
CA LEU A 41 5.12 1.98 -5.03
C LEU A 41 6.16 2.72 -5.86
N MET A 42 5.75 3.28 -7.00
CA MET A 42 6.67 4.06 -7.80
C MET A 42 7.11 5.31 -7.03
N ALA A 43 6.19 5.94 -6.31
CA ALA A 43 6.53 7.11 -5.53
C ALA A 43 7.50 6.73 -4.39
N LEU A 44 7.25 5.58 -3.75
CA LEU A 44 8.12 5.14 -2.66
C LEU A 44 9.52 4.86 -3.18
N ALA A 45 9.63 4.37 -4.41
CA ALA A 45 10.93 4.08 -4.98
C ALA A 45 11.78 5.33 -5.17
N GLU A 46 11.14 6.51 -5.20
CA GLU A 46 11.88 7.74 -5.36
C GLU A 46 12.21 8.40 -4.01
N GLU A 47 11.79 7.80 -2.91
CA GLU A 47 12.06 8.39 -1.60
C GLU A 47 13.36 7.85 -1.04
N VAL A 48 13.73 8.30 0.15
CA VAL A 48 14.99 7.86 0.73
C VAL A 48 14.80 6.56 1.46
N PRO A 49 15.87 5.79 1.67
CA PRO A 49 15.75 4.54 2.40
C PRO A 49 15.18 4.80 3.80
N GLY A 50 14.30 3.92 4.22
CA GLY A 50 13.65 4.05 5.51
C GLY A 50 12.23 4.57 5.39
N ASP A 51 11.89 5.21 4.29
CA ASP A 51 10.53 5.66 4.11
C ASP A 51 9.67 4.44 3.86
N HIS A 52 8.41 4.53 4.25
CA HIS A 52 7.53 3.39 4.12
C HIS A 52 6.09 3.84 3.98
N LEU A 53 5.26 2.91 3.53
CA LEU A 53 3.83 3.10 3.42
C LEU A 53 3.17 2.08 4.32
N HIS A 54 2.16 2.51 5.06
CA HIS A 54 1.46 1.65 6.00
C HIS A 54 0.00 1.54 5.55
N TYR A 55 -0.45 0.32 5.40
CA TYR A 55 -1.81 0.06 4.96
C TYR A 55 -2.54 -0.74 6.01
N ASP A 56 -3.75 -0.31 6.37
CA ASP A 56 -4.56 -1.07 7.28
C ASP A 56 -6.02 -0.84 6.93
N GLU A 57 -6.91 -1.49 7.67
CA GLU A 57 -8.32 -1.41 7.32
C GLU A 57 -8.92 -0.06 7.65
N TYR A 58 -8.20 0.80 8.33
CA TYR A 58 -8.72 2.12 8.65
C TYR A 58 -8.31 3.17 7.63
N ASN A 59 -7.34 2.88 6.80
CA ASN A 59 -6.93 3.86 5.79
C ASN A 59 -7.11 3.40 4.36
N SER A 60 -7.12 2.11 4.09
CA SER A 60 -7.20 1.69 2.69
C SER A 60 -7.70 0.28 2.47
N LEU A 61 -7.50 -0.63 3.39
CA LEU A 61 -7.79 -2.03 3.12
C LEU A 61 -9.19 -2.41 3.54
N GLU A 62 -9.72 -3.43 2.88
CA GLU A 62 -11.04 -3.92 3.23
C GLU A 62 -11.02 -4.52 4.62
N SER A 63 -12.18 -4.56 5.28
CA SER A 63 -12.28 -5.10 6.62
C SER A 63 -11.76 -6.53 6.67
N GLY A 64 -11.07 -6.83 7.75
CA GLY A 64 -10.52 -8.17 7.93
C GLY A 64 -9.15 -8.35 7.33
N SER A 65 -8.61 -7.32 6.65
CA SER A 65 -7.29 -7.43 6.07
C SER A 65 -6.21 -7.38 7.13
N ALA A 66 -5.09 -8.03 6.85
CA ALA A 66 -3.91 -7.90 7.70
C ALA A 66 -3.25 -6.57 7.39
N GLU A 67 -2.59 -5.99 8.38
CA GLU A 67 -1.86 -4.76 8.15
C GLU A 67 -0.66 -5.06 7.27
N MET A 68 -0.25 -4.10 6.48
CA MET A 68 0.86 -4.30 5.58
C MET A 68 1.72 -3.04 5.57
N ILE A 69 3.01 -3.23 5.66
CA ILE A 69 3.95 -2.13 5.57
C ILE A 69 4.90 -2.44 4.42
N ILE A 70 5.10 -1.46 3.54
CA ILE A 70 6.04 -1.60 2.45
C ILE A 70 7.11 -0.54 2.67
N GLU A 71 8.35 -0.97 2.80
CA GLU A 71 9.42 -0.07 3.16
C GLU A 71 10.49 -0.04 2.10
N ARG A 72 11.03 1.13 1.79
CA ARG A 72 12.15 1.26 0.89
C ARG A 72 13.42 1.01 1.67
N VAL A 73 14.26 0.06 1.21
CA VAL A 73 15.54 -0.19 1.83
C VAL A 73 16.62 0.11 0.80
N LYS A 74 17.76 0.49 1.24
CA LYS A 74 18.89 0.80 0.39
C LYS A 74 18.57 1.55 -0.83
#